data_d15ed759c58653ac49154f54c8752bc3
#
_entry.id   d15ed759c58653ac49154f54c8752bc3
#
_cell.length_a   1.000
_cell.length_b   1.000
_cell.length_c   1.000
_cell.angle_alpha   90.00
_cell.angle_beta   90.00
_cell.angle_gamma   90.00
#
_symmetry.space_group_name_H-M   'P 1'
#
loop_
_entity.id
_entity.type
_entity.pdbx_description
1 polymer ?
#
loop_
_entity_poly.entity_id
_entity_poly.type
_entity_poly.pdbx_seq_one_letter_code
_entity_poly.pdbx_strand_id
1 'polypeptide(L)'
;MGVYQDLAHWIYEGFYAAGAAPTPAEYFVVPQQGLPPAGKPSTNVIRSPGFAYNPCMRILLFSGKGGVGKTSLASATGLRLADLGYRTLVMSIDPAHSLADSFDLDVELFQVQTSDPFPIQDGLSIFELNIQKEIKRHWQQISSYVISVLRTTGISDVEAEELAILPGMEELSAMMYINQYRRENSYDVIVLDAAPTAESMRFISMPTTLDWYMKHIFPFQRNLLKAVRPIANRVAPIELPTDSYFANIRDLFEKLEGVDEIIEDPHTTSVRLVTNPEKMVLRETQRAFVYFSLHGLTVDNVIVNRVLPPEIRDAWFNEWHNSQDHVSRELEEYFAPVPVRFVPLFAREVLGKQRLQELAKVLYAEAEDPAAVTRTEKPYVFGKQDGMYEVRLRLPFATKGDIGLFKKGNELVVEIGTLRRHIGLPRSMATLVPSRARLENRLLTVEMKEPQ
;
A
#
# COMPACT_ATOMS: atom_id res chain seq x y z
N MET A 1 -14.48 16.90 -18.94
CA MET A 1 -14.95 16.60 -17.57
C MET A 1 -16.15 15.62 -17.54
N GLY A 2 -17.10 15.68 -18.46
CA GLY A 2 -18.25 14.74 -18.52
C GLY A 2 -17.88 13.29 -18.84
N VAL A 3 -16.98 13.05 -19.75
CA VAL A 3 -16.59 11.71 -20.24
C VAL A 3 -15.89 10.86 -19.16
N TYR A 4 -15.15 11.50 -18.24
CA TYR A 4 -14.53 10.83 -17.08
C TYR A 4 -15.55 10.35 -16.05
N GLN A 5 -16.61 11.11 -15.85
CA GLN A 5 -17.70 10.69 -14.97
C GLN A 5 -18.48 9.52 -15.57
N ASP A 6 -18.69 9.52 -16.88
CA ASP A 6 -19.46 8.47 -17.57
C ASP A 6 -18.65 7.16 -17.69
N LEU A 7 -17.33 7.20 -17.93
CA LEU A 7 -16.48 6.01 -17.95
C LEU A 7 -16.28 5.42 -16.56
N ALA A 8 -16.07 6.27 -15.56
CA ALA A 8 -16.01 5.85 -14.15
C ALA A 8 -17.40 5.35 -13.68
N HIS A 9 -18.47 5.96 -14.15
CA HIS A 9 -19.84 5.55 -13.85
C HIS A 9 -20.19 4.25 -14.57
N TRP A 10 -19.75 4.06 -15.81
CA TRP A 10 -19.95 2.83 -16.57
C TRP A 10 -19.13 1.66 -15.97
N ILE A 11 -17.89 1.90 -15.56
CA ILE A 11 -17.10 0.94 -14.79
C ILE A 11 -17.75 0.67 -13.43
N TYR A 12 -18.27 1.70 -12.77
CA TYR A 12 -18.91 1.60 -11.46
C TYR A 12 -20.28 0.93 -11.53
N GLU A 13 -21.12 1.26 -12.51
CA GLU A 13 -22.43 0.61 -12.72
C GLU A 13 -22.31 -0.81 -13.28
N GLY A 14 -21.33 -1.09 -14.14
CA GLY A 14 -20.99 -2.46 -14.54
C GLY A 14 -20.58 -3.33 -13.34
N PHE A 15 -19.97 -2.73 -12.32
CA PHE A 15 -19.66 -3.38 -11.05
C PHE A 15 -20.89 -3.63 -10.17
N TYR A 16 -21.94 -2.80 -10.25
CA TYR A 16 -23.12 -2.92 -9.41
C TYR A 16 -24.31 -3.68 -10.04
N ALA A 17 -24.37 -3.78 -11.38
CA ALA A 17 -25.47 -4.44 -12.08
C ALA A 17 -25.39 -5.99 -12.09
N ALA A 18 -24.23 -6.58 -11.76
CA ALA A 18 -24.08 -8.02 -11.66
C ALA A 18 -24.42 -8.53 -10.26
N GLY A 19 -25.69 -8.51 -9.90
CA GLY A 19 -26.22 -9.00 -8.62
C GLY A 19 -26.24 -10.52 -8.48
N ALA A 20 -25.13 -11.22 -8.71
CA ALA A 20 -25.00 -12.66 -8.48
C ALA A 20 -24.06 -12.92 -7.31
N ALA A 21 -24.58 -13.50 -6.23
CA ALA A 21 -23.79 -13.94 -5.08
C ALA A 21 -22.87 -15.11 -5.47
N PRO A 22 -21.59 -15.12 -5.05
CA PRO A 22 -20.68 -16.21 -5.35
C PRO A 22 -20.90 -17.41 -4.40
N THR A 23 -20.90 -18.61 -4.97
CA THR A 23 -20.75 -19.87 -4.24
C THR A 23 -19.27 -20.08 -3.85
N PRO A 24 -18.96 -20.62 -2.66
CA PRO A 24 -17.59 -20.71 -2.17
C PRO A 24 -16.78 -21.79 -2.90
N ALA A 25 -15.60 -21.43 -3.40
CA ALA A 25 -14.59 -22.35 -3.88
C ALA A 25 -13.87 -23.02 -2.70
N GLU A 26 -13.60 -24.33 -2.82
CA GLU A 26 -12.94 -25.16 -1.82
C GLU A 26 -11.45 -24.85 -1.76
N TYR A 27 -10.96 -24.43 -0.60
CA TYR A 27 -9.52 -24.38 -0.33
C TYR A 27 -9.05 -25.77 0.11
N PHE A 28 -8.17 -26.35 -0.70
CA PHE A 28 -7.44 -27.54 -0.33
C PHE A 28 -6.34 -27.19 0.68
N VAL A 29 -6.34 -27.89 1.81
CA VAL A 29 -5.21 -27.90 2.75
C VAL A 29 -4.13 -28.80 2.14
N VAL A 30 -2.99 -28.23 1.77
CA VAL A 30 -1.82 -28.98 1.33
C VAL A 30 -1.06 -29.46 2.56
N PRO A 31 -0.76 -30.79 2.70
CA PRO A 31 0.08 -31.29 3.79
C PRO A 31 1.52 -30.82 3.63
N GLN A 32 2.14 -30.40 4.73
CA GLN A 32 3.57 -30.09 4.80
C GLN A 32 4.40 -31.31 4.39
N GLN A 33 4.98 -31.29 3.21
CA GLN A 33 6.09 -32.16 2.86
C GLN A 33 7.39 -31.35 2.88
N GLY A 34 8.40 -31.95 3.54
CA GLY A 34 9.67 -31.30 3.86
C GLY A 34 10.43 -30.76 2.64
N LEU A 35 10.94 -29.55 2.81
CA LEU A 35 11.84 -28.89 1.88
C LEU A 35 13.22 -29.54 1.87
N PRO A 36 13.86 -29.68 0.69
CA PRO A 36 15.26 -30.12 0.61
C PRO A 36 16.20 -29.00 1.13
N PRO A 37 17.41 -29.35 1.62
CA PRO A 37 18.31 -28.38 2.23
C PRO A 37 18.83 -27.36 1.21
N ALA A 38 18.67 -26.08 1.54
CA ALA A 38 19.15 -24.96 0.76
C ALA A 38 20.68 -24.97 0.63
N GLY A 39 21.19 -24.89 -0.60
CA GLY A 39 22.59 -24.67 -0.91
C GLY A 39 23.09 -23.35 -0.32
N LYS A 40 24.29 -23.38 0.29
CA LYS A 40 24.91 -22.22 0.94
C LYS A 40 25.20 -21.11 -0.07
N PRO A 41 24.78 -19.85 0.18
CA PRO A 41 25.22 -18.73 -0.60
C PRO A 41 26.66 -18.37 -0.22
N SER A 42 27.53 -18.35 -1.21
CA SER A 42 28.93 -17.92 -1.09
C SER A 42 29.03 -16.41 -1.29
N THR A 43 28.97 -15.64 -0.23
CA THR A 43 29.60 -14.32 -0.12
C THR A 43 29.80 -14.00 1.36
N ASN A 44 31.08 -13.90 1.77
CA ASN A 44 31.46 -13.46 3.10
C ASN A 44 31.16 -11.96 3.27
N VAL A 45 29.94 -11.62 3.65
CA VAL A 45 29.63 -10.32 4.22
C VAL A 45 29.89 -10.44 5.72
N ILE A 46 30.88 -9.70 6.23
CA ILE A 46 31.14 -9.59 7.66
C ILE A 46 29.96 -8.84 8.27
N ARG A 47 29.01 -9.57 8.82
CA ARG A 47 27.85 -9.02 9.54
C ARG A 47 28.23 -8.76 10.99
N SER A 48 27.85 -7.60 11.52
CA SER A 48 27.99 -7.29 12.94
C SER A 48 27.23 -8.32 13.77
N PRO A 49 27.84 -8.96 14.79
CA PRO A 49 27.15 -9.95 15.60
C PRO A 49 26.15 -9.28 16.52
N GLY A 50 24.87 -9.59 16.36
CA GLY A 50 23.82 -9.14 17.29
C GLY A 50 22.40 -9.03 16.76
N PHE A 51 22.18 -9.00 15.45
CA PHE A 51 20.83 -8.88 14.89
C PHE A 51 20.29 -10.24 14.40
N ALA A 52 19.08 -10.59 14.83
CA ALA A 52 18.40 -11.81 14.40
C ALA A 52 18.07 -11.70 12.90
N TYR A 53 18.62 -12.60 12.09
CA TYR A 53 18.28 -12.72 10.68
C TYR A 53 16.79 -13.08 10.52
N ASN A 54 16.03 -12.22 9.90
CA ASN A 54 14.67 -12.54 9.47
C ASN A 54 14.74 -13.13 8.05
N PRO A 55 14.40 -14.40 7.84
CA PRO A 55 14.48 -15.04 6.52
C PRO A 55 13.42 -14.52 5.52
N CYS A 56 12.46 -13.74 5.97
CA CYS A 56 11.45 -13.11 5.13
C CYS A 56 11.81 -11.66 4.82
N MET A 57 11.67 -11.24 3.54
CA MET A 57 11.79 -9.86 3.12
C MET A 57 10.87 -8.96 3.95
N ARG A 58 11.39 -7.83 4.44
CA ARG A 58 10.61 -6.82 5.17
C ARG A 58 10.21 -5.69 4.23
N ILE A 59 8.99 -5.17 4.43
CA ILE A 59 8.47 -4.00 3.71
C ILE A 59 8.09 -2.95 4.75
N LEU A 60 8.69 -1.77 4.63
CA LEU A 60 8.41 -0.61 5.47
C LEU A 60 7.74 0.47 4.62
N LEU A 61 6.43 0.61 4.74
CA LEU A 61 5.64 1.56 3.97
C LEU A 61 5.56 2.91 4.69
N PHE A 62 6.15 3.94 4.11
CA PHE A 62 6.03 5.33 4.59
C PHE A 62 4.85 6.01 3.92
N SER A 63 3.90 6.49 4.71
CA SER A 63 2.71 7.18 4.22
C SER A 63 2.38 8.40 5.09
N GLY A 64 1.71 9.38 4.51
CA GLY A 64 1.32 10.63 5.17
C GLY A 64 1.01 11.71 4.15
N LYS A 65 0.58 12.88 4.62
CA LYS A 65 0.25 14.04 3.79
C LYS A 65 1.41 14.45 2.89
N GLY A 66 1.11 15.13 1.77
CA GLY A 66 2.13 15.75 0.92
C GLY A 66 2.98 16.75 1.70
N GLY A 67 4.31 16.75 1.49
CA GLY A 67 5.22 17.71 2.08
C GLY A 67 5.64 17.47 3.53
N VAL A 68 5.20 16.40 4.20
CA VAL A 68 5.60 16.10 5.60
C VAL A 68 7.01 15.51 5.75
N GLY A 69 7.68 15.19 4.64
CA GLY A 69 9.05 14.65 4.62
C GLY A 69 9.14 13.12 4.59
N LYS A 70 8.17 12.44 3.98
CA LYS A 70 8.17 10.98 3.79
C LYS A 70 9.44 10.49 3.11
N THR A 71 9.76 11.07 1.94
CA THR A 71 10.91 10.70 1.12
C THR A 71 12.22 10.81 1.88
N SER A 72 12.46 11.91 2.59
CA SER A 72 13.69 12.08 3.40
C SER A 72 13.78 11.05 4.52
N LEU A 73 12.65 10.72 5.19
CA LEU A 73 12.62 9.73 6.27
C LEU A 73 12.77 8.29 5.73
N ALA A 74 12.19 7.98 4.57
CA ALA A 74 12.36 6.71 3.88
C ALA A 74 13.83 6.53 3.42
N SER A 75 14.42 7.55 2.81
CA SER A 75 15.84 7.56 2.38
C SER A 75 16.80 7.41 3.56
N ALA A 76 16.57 8.13 4.65
CA ALA A 76 17.35 8.01 5.89
C ALA A 76 17.24 6.60 6.51
N THR A 77 16.04 6.01 6.47
CA THR A 77 15.81 4.62 6.91
C THR A 77 16.56 3.63 6.05
N GLY A 78 16.53 3.80 4.72
CA GLY A 78 17.28 2.98 3.78
C GLY A 78 18.78 2.99 4.05
N LEU A 79 19.36 4.18 4.29
CA LEU A 79 20.78 4.32 4.68
C LEU A 79 21.09 3.59 5.99
N ARG A 80 20.24 3.76 7.01
CA ARG A 80 20.43 3.07 8.29
C ARG A 80 20.40 1.55 8.15
N LEU A 81 19.49 1.02 7.34
CA LEU A 81 19.37 -0.42 7.09
C LEU A 81 20.61 -0.97 6.36
N ALA A 82 21.09 -0.26 5.36
CA ALA A 82 22.33 -0.63 4.66
C ALA A 82 23.54 -0.61 5.59
N ASP A 83 23.65 0.39 6.47
CA ASP A 83 24.72 0.47 7.48
C ASP A 83 24.65 -0.70 8.49
N LEU A 84 23.45 -1.28 8.70
CA LEU A 84 23.27 -2.51 9.49
C LEU A 84 23.56 -3.80 8.70
N GLY A 85 23.88 -3.70 7.41
CA GLY A 85 24.24 -4.81 6.54
C GLY A 85 23.08 -5.48 5.80
N TYR A 86 21.89 -4.87 5.77
CA TYR A 86 20.77 -5.33 4.95
C TYR A 86 20.94 -4.95 3.47
N ARG A 87 20.56 -5.85 2.57
CA ARG A 87 20.34 -5.50 1.16
C ARG A 87 19.02 -4.74 1.06
N THR A 88 19.10 -3.45 0.90
CA THR A 88 17.96 -2.53 1.02
C THR A 88 17.64 -1.88 -0.31
N LEU A 89 16.36 -1.84 -0.65
CA LEU A 89 15.81 -1.04 -1.73
C LEU A 89 14.92 0.06 -1.15
N VAL A 90 15.20 1.32 -1.47
CA VAL A 90 14.20 2.39 -1.28
C VAL A 90 13.49 2.58 -2.62
N MET A 91 12.18 2.35 -2.64
CA MET A 91 11.36 2.46 -3.84
C MET A 91 10.30 3.55 -3.66
N SER A 92 10.27 4.51 -4.58
CA SER A 92 9.24 5.54 -4.62
C SER A 92 8.14 5.15 -5.60
N ILE A 93 6.91 5.25 -5.12
CA ILE A 93 5.67 5.18 -5.92
C ILE A 93 4.97 6.55 -5.98
N ASP A 94 5.70 7.61 -5.62
CA ASP A 94 5.24 8.99 -5.76
C ASP A 94 5.63 9.52 -7.15
N PRO A 95 4.67 9.93 -7.99
CA PRO A 95 4.96 10.48 -9.32
C PRO A 95 5.78 11.79 -9.30
N ALA A 96 5.96 12.39 -8.14
CA ALA A 96 6.78 13.59 -8.00
C ALA A 96 8.29 13.37 -8.17
N HIS A 97 8.74 12.10 -8.26
CA HIS A 97 10.16 11.72 -8.48
C HIS A 97 11.14 12.42 -7.53
N SER A 98 10.79 12.49 -6.24
CA SER A 98 11.56 13.22 -5.23
C SER A 98 12.66 12.40 -4.55
N LEU A 99 12.79 11.11 -4.89
CA LEU A 99 13.76 10.22 -4.24
C LEU A 99 15.19 10.52 -4.70
N ALA A 100 15.43 10.70 -6.00
CA ALA A 100 16.72 11.12 -6.54
C ALA A 100 17.14 12.48 -5.98
N ASP A 101 16.19 13.43 -5.89
CA ASP A 101 16.43 14.75 -5.30
C ASP A 101 16.86 14.64 -3.83
N SER A 102 16.24 13.72 -3.07
CA SER A 102 16.60 13.54 -1.65
C SER A 102 18.05 13.13 -1.44
N PHE A 103 18.63 12.40 -2.40
CA PHE A 103 20.06 12.01 -2.41
C PHE A 103 20.97 13.03 -3.09
N ASP A 104 20.43 14.16 -3.60
CA ASP A 104 21.17 15.18 -4.34
C ASP A 104 21.90 14.59 -5.56
N LEU A 105 21.19 13.74 -6.31
CA LEU A 105 21.71 13.10 -7.52
C LEU A 105 21.45 13.98 -8.74
N ASP A 106 22.36 13.86 -9.74
CA ASP A 106 22.14 14.46 -11.03
C ASP A 106 20.96 13.79 -11.74
N VAL A 107 19.86 14.53 -11.87
CA VAL A 107 18.58 14.05 -12.40
C VAL A 107 18.72 13.54 -13.85
N GLU A 108 19.60 14.16 -14.68
CA GLU A 108 19.81 13.74 -16.07
C GLU A 108 20.45 12.34 -16.11
N LEU A 109 21.49 12.11 -15.29
CA LEU A 109 22.13 10.80 -15.17
C LEU A 109 21.18 9.75 -14.59
N PHE A 110 20.36 10.13 -13.61
CA PHE A 110 19.39 9.24 -13.00
C PHE A 110 18.30 8.84 -14.00
N GLN A 111 17.68 9.78 -14.71
CA GLN A 111 16.61 9.50 -15.68
C GLN A 111 17.06 8.64 -16.87
N VAL A 112 18.30 8.74 -17.30
CA VAL A 112 18.85 7.90 -18.38
C VAL A 112 19.00 6.45 -17.94
N GLN A 113 19.33 6.20 -16.67
CA GLN A 113 19.66 4.86 -16.16
C GLN A 113 18.47 4.10 -15.55
N THR A 114 17.38 4.77 -15.17
CA THR A 114 16.31 4.19 -14.34
C THR A 114 15.25 3.41 -15.12
N SER A 115 15.64 2.23 -15.56
CA SER A 115 14.69 1.12 -15.74
C SER A 115 14.90 0.02 -14.69
N ASP A 116 15.92 0.17 -13.83
CA ASP A 116 16.36 -0.79 -12.83
C ASP A 116 16.85 -0.04 -11.58
N PRO A 117 16.94 -0.69 -10.42
CA PRO A 117 17.42 -0.07 -9.19
C PRO A 117 18.82 0.53 -9.33
N PHE A 118 18.97 1.79 -8.92
CA PHE A 118 20.21 2.54 -8.97
C PHE A 118 21.01 2.41 -7.65
N PRO A 119 22.26 1.96 -7.66
CA PRO A 119 23.06 1.79 -6.46
C PRO A 119 23.52 3.13 -5.88
N ILE A 120 23.30 3.36 -4.59
CA ILE A 120 23.75 4.53 -3.82
C ILE A 120 25.04 4.23 -3.06
N GLN A 121 25.08 3.06 -2.43
CA GLN A 121 26.22 2.52 -1.69
C GLN A 121 26.10 1.01 -1.56
N ASP A 122 27.11 0.36 -1.01
CA ASP A 122 27.02 -1.05 -0.68
C ASP A 122 25.80 -1.33 0.20
N GLY A 123 24.96 -2.26 -0.24
CA GLY A 123 23.73 -2.63 0.45
C GLY A 123 22.55 -1.69 0.23
N LEU A 124 22.66 -0.57 -0.49
CA LEU A 124 21.56 0.34 -0.76
C LEU A 124 21.39 0.64 -2.25
N SER A 125 20.20 0.37 -2.76
CA SER A 125 19.74 0.86 -4.07
C SER A 125 18.48 1.70 -3.90
N ILE A 126 18.25 2.61 -4.86
CA ILE A 126 16.99 3.37 -4.97
C ILE A 126 16.32 3.06 -6.30
N PHE A 127 15.00 3.17 -6.32
CA PHE A 127 14.21 2.92 -7.52
C PHE A 127 12.98 3.86 -7.57
N GLU A 128 12.85 4.63 -8.64
CA GLU A 128 11.67 5.42 -8.93
C GLU A 128 10.91 4.81 -10.10
N LEU A 129 9.62 4.58 -9.90
CA LEU A 129 8.76 4.07 -10.95
C LEU A 129 8.47 5.16 -11.98
N ASN A 130 8.79 4.90 -13.23
CA ASN A 130 8.46 5.77 -14.35
C ASN A 130 7.35 5.14 -15.19
N ILE A 131 6.13 5.67 -15.09
CA ILE A 131 4.94 5.10 -15.73
C ILE A 131 5.08 4.93 -17.24
N GLN A 132 5.75 5.87 -17.93
CA GLN A 132 5.93 5.77 -19.37
C GLN A 132 6.83 4.60 -19.79
N LYS A 133 7.85 4.30 -18.97
CA LYS A 133 8.71 3.13 -19.18
C LYS A 133 7.98 1.83 -18.82
N GLU A 134 7.17 1.86 -17.75
CA GLU A 134 6.34 0.73 -17.33
C GLU A 134 5.30 0.37 -18.38
N ILE A 135 4.64 1.36 -19.00
CA ILE A 135 3.70 1.13 -20.11
C ILE A 135 4.40 0.37 -21.25
N LYS A 136 5.60 0.77 -21.65
CA LYS A 136 6.36 0.10 -22.69
C LYS A 136 6.79 -1.31 -22.30
N ARG A 137 7.12 -1.54 -21.02
CA ARG A 137 7.68 -2.80 -20.52
C ARG A 137 6.60 -3.85 -20.23
N HIS A 138 5.50 -3.45 -19.59
CA HIS A 138 4.49 -4.38 -19.05
C HIS A 138 3.09 -4.15 -19.57
N TRP A 139 2.73 -2.94 -19.99
CA TRP A 139 1.36 -2.54 -20.32
C TRP A 139 1.13 -2.26 -21.80
N GLN A 140 2.14 -2.40 -22.66
CA GLN A 140 2.09 -2.00 -24.07
C GLN A 140 0.86 -2.55 -24.81
N GLN A 141 0.50 -3.79 -24.64
CA GLN A 141 -0.62 -4.39 -25.35
C GLN A 141 -1.97 -3.94 -24.80
N ILE A 142 -2.04 -3.67 -23.50
CA ILE A 142 -3.26 -3.16 -22.87
C ILE A 142 -3.49 -1.71 -23.30
N SER A 143 -2.47 -0.86 -23.22
CA SER A 143 -2.56 0.53 -23.68
C SER A 143 -2.82 0.64 -25.17
N SER A 144 -2.18 -0.17 -26.01
CA SER A 144 -2.46 -0.20 -27.47
C SER A 144 -3.90 -0.55 -27.76
N TYR A 145 -4.50 -1.48 -27.02
CA TYR A 145 -5.92 -1.80 -27.17
C TYR A 145 -6.81 -0.62 -26.75
N VAL A 146 -6.52 0.01 -25.60
CA VAL A 146 -7.27 1.19 -25.14
C VAL A 146 -7.19 2.33 -26.14
N ILE A 147 -5.98 2.61 -26.70
CA ILE A 147 -5.77 3.60 -27.75
C ILE A 147 -6.60 3.28 -29.00
N SER A 148 -6.60 2.02 -29.44
CA SER A 148 -7.38 1.57 -30.59
C SER A 148 -8.89 1.84 -30.39
N VAL A 149 -9.42 1.52 -29.21
CA VAL A 149 -10.82 1.80 -28.85
C VAL A 149 -11.09 3.30 -28.84
N LEU A 150 -10.23 4.11 -28.22
CA LEU A 150 -10.40 5.57 -28.14
C LEU A 150 -10.36 6.24 -29.51
N ARG A 151 -9.52 5.77 -30.43
CA ARG A 151 -9.50 6.22 -31.83
C ARG A 151 -10.82 6.02 -32.56
N THR A 152 -11.55 4.94 -32.26
CA THR A 152 -12.87 4.70 -32.88
C THR A 152 -13.92 5.74 -32.45
N THR A 153 -13.68 6.44 -31.33
CA THR A 153 -14.57 7.52 -30.84
C THR A 153 -14.22 8.90 -31.39
N GLY A 154 -13.20 9.02 -32.27
CA GLY A 154 -12.80 10.26 -32.92
C GLY A 154 -11.80 11.11 -32.10
N ILE A 155 -11.20 10.54 -31.05
CA ILE A 155 -10.16 11.17 -30.21
C ILE A 155 -8.84 11.16 -31.01
N SER A 156 -8.05 12.24 -30.90
CA SER A 156 -6.74 12.32 -31.57
C SER A 156 -5.74 11.34 -30.99
N ASP A 157 -4.68 10.99 -31.77
CA ASP A 157 -3.68 10.02 -31.35
C ASP A 157 -2.98 10.43 -30.04
N VAL A 158 -2.64 11.72 -29.89
CA VAL A 158 -1.97 12.24 -28.69
C VAL A 158 -2.87 12.16 -27.47
N GLU A 159 -4.14 12.57 -27.61
CA GLU A 159 -5.12 12.48 -26.52
C GLU A 159 -5.41 11.02 -26.13
N ALA A 160 -5.47 10.11 -27.13
CA ALA A 160 -5.69 8.70 -26.88
C ALA A 160 -4.50 8.06 -26.13
N GLU A 161 -3.25 8.45 -26.40
CA GLU A 161 -2.07 8.00 -25.68
C GLU A 161 -2.08 8.47 -24.23
N GLU A 162 -2.44 9.75 -23.98
CA GLU A 162 -2.56 10.27 -22.60
C GLU A 162 -3.69 9.59 -21.83
N LEU A 163 -4.85 9.38 -22.46
CA LEU A 163 -5.99 8.69 -21.85
C LEU A 163 -5.78 7.18 -21.63
N ALA A 164 -4.81 6.58 -22.32
CA ALA A 164 -4.45 5.16 -22.15
C ALA A 164 -3.61 4.91 -20.89
N ILE A 165 -3.15 5.96 -20.18
CA ILE A 165 -2.55 5.86 -18.86
C ILE A 165 -3.68 5.63 -17.84
N LEU A 166 -3.89 4.37 -17.48
CA LEU A 166 -4.95 4.01 -16.54
C LEU A 166 -4.54 4.33 -15.10
N PRO A 167 -5.43 4.94 -14.29
CA PRO A 167 -5.15 5.14 -12.86
C PRO A 167 -4.86 3.81 -12.17
N GLY A 168 -3.80 3.75 -11.37
CA GLY A 168 -3.40 2.55 -10.64
C GLY A 168 -2.31 1.73 -11.32
N MET A 169 -1.85 2.09 -12.51
CA MET A 169 -0.74 1.39 -13.18
C MET A 169 0.57 1.48 -12.39
N GLU A 170 0.83 2.59 -11.74
CA GLU A 170 2.03 2.79 -10.91
C GLU A 170 2.01 1.86 -9.71
N GLU A 171 0.89 1.81 -9.01
CA GLU A 171 0.70 0.98 -7.84
C GLU A 171 0.80 -0.51 -8.19
N LEU A 172 0.21 -0.92 -9.31
CA LEU A 172 0.30 -2.30 -9.80
C LEU A 172 1.72 -2.66 -10.21
N SER A 173 2.43 -1.76 -10.89
CA SER A 173 3.82 -1.97 -11.28
C SER A 173 4.71 -2.11 -10.04
N ALA A 174 4.51 -1.28 -9.01
CA ALA A 174 5.21 -1.39 -7.74
C ALA A 174 5.00 -2.76 -7.09
N MET A 175 3.76 -3.24 -7.06
CA MET A 175 3.43 -4.56 -6.51
C MET A 175 4.08 -5.69 -7.29
N MET A 176 4.13 -5.60 -8.62
CA MET A 176 4.82 -6.59 -9.46
C MET A 176 6.30 -6.66 -9.12
N TYR A 177 6.99 -5.51 -8.96
CA TYR A 177 8.39 -5.45 -8.56
C TYR A 177 8.62 -6.00 -7.15
N ILE A 178 7.78 -5.66 -6.19
CA ILE A 178 7.84 -6.21 -4.82
C ILE A 178 7.78 -7.74 -4.87
N ASN A 179 6.82 -8.28 -5.62
CA ASN A 179 6.65 -9.73 -5.73
C ASN A 179 7.81 -10.39 -6.48
N GLN A 180 8.32 -9.73 -7.53
CA GLN A 180 9.50 -10.18 -8.26
C GLN A 180 10.73 -10.24 -7.33
N TYR A 181 11.06 -9.14 -6.64
CA TYR A 181 12.22 -9.07 -5.75
C TYR A 181 12.11 -10.05 -4.57
N ARG A 182 10.89 -10.32 -4.10
CA ARG A 182 10.64 -11.37 -3.11
C ARG A 182 10.96 -12.75 -3.66
N ARG A 183 10.44 -13.09 -4.85
CA ARG A 183 10.67 -14.40 -5.50
C ARG A 183 12.16 -14.62 -5.82
N GLU A 184 12.84 -13.59 -6.24
CA GLU A 184 14.27 -13.60 -6.55
C GLU A 184 15.17 -13.51 -5.31
N ASN A 185 14.61 -13.19 -4.14
CA ASN A 185 15.35 -12.90 -2.91
C ASN A 185 16.44 -11.84 -3.11
N SER A 186 16.15 -10.78 -3.86
CA SER A 186 17.10 -9.75 -4.26
C SER A 186 17.41 -8.80 -3.11
N TYR A 187 16.44 -8.51 -2.24
CA TYR A 187 16.54 -7.58 -1.11
C TYR A 187 16.05 -8.20 0.19
N ASP A 188 16.68 -7.81 1.30
CA ASP A 188 16.26 -8.19 2.65
C ASP A 188 15.16 -7.23 3.16
N VAL A 189 15.25 -5.94 2.76
CA VAL A 189 14.28 -4.91 3.14
C VAL A 189 13.93 -4.03 1.94
N ILE A 190 12.64 -3.77 1.74
CA ILE A 190 12.13 -2.76 0.81
C ILE A 190 11.48 -1.64 1.63
N VAL A 191 11.99 -0.42 1.47
CA VAL A 191 11.40 0.80 2.03
C VAL A 191 10.57 1.45 0.94
N LEU A 192 9.25 1.49 1.12
CA LEU A 192 8.33 2.11 0.16
C LEU A 192 8.05 3.54 0.57
N ASP A 193 8.46 4.49 -0.27
CA ASP A 193 8.05 5.88 -0.19
C ASP A 193 6.76 6.04 -1.00
N ALA A 194 5.64 6.09 -0.29
CA ALA A 194 4.34 6.15 -0.93
C ALA A 194 3.92 7.60 -1.19
N ALA A 195 3.22 7.80 -2.29
CA ALA A 195 2.52 9.03 -2.60
C ALA A 195 1.57 9.49 -1.47
N PRO A 196 1.04 10.72 -1.49
CA PRO A 196 0.13 11.21 -0.47
C PRO A 196 -1.04 10.26 -0.20
N THR A 197 -1.58 10.32 1.00
CA THR A 197 -2.51 9.36 1.65
C THR A 197 -3.57 8.73 0.74
N ALA A 198 -4.16 9.49 -0.20
CA ALA A 198 -5.22 8.98 -1.08
C ALA A 198 -4.73 7.96 -2.12
N GLU A 199 -3.50 8.12 -2.61
CA GLU A 199 -2.86 7.21 -3.59
C GLU A 199 -2.31 5.97 -2.88
N SER A 200 -1.70 6.13 -1.71
CA SER A 200 -1.34 5.00 -0.84
C SER A 200 -2.54 4.12 -0.52
N MET A 201 -3.73 4.71 -0.41
CA MET A 201 -5.00 3.99 -0.20
C MET A 201 -5.35 3.11 -1.40
N ARG A 202 -5.12 3.58 -2.63
CA ARG A 202 -5.36 2.78 -3.85
C ARG A 202 -4.40 1.60 -3.94
N PHE A 203 -3.12 1.84 -3.67
CA PHE A 203 -2.10 0.79 -3.63
C PHE A 203 -2.57 -0.43 -2.80
N ILE A 204 -3.11 -0.19 -1.62
CA ILE A 204 -3.52 -1.26 -0.69
C ILE A 204 -4.80 -1.98 -1.13
N SER A 205 -5.76 -1.26 -1.71
CA SER A 205 -7.05 -1.85 -2.11
C SER A 205 -7.02 -2.57 -3.46
N MET A 206 -6.00 -2.28 -4.27
CA MET A 206 -5.87 -2.81 -5.64
C MET A 206 -5.85 -4.34 -5.72
N PRO A 207 -5.04 -5.09 -4.94
CA PRO A 207 -4.96 -6.55 -5.08
C PRO A 207 -6.32 -7.22 -4.90
N THR A 208 -7.07 -6.82 -3.88
CA THR A 208 -8.40 -7.38 -3.60
C THR A 208 -9.39 -7.08 -4.73
N THR A 209 -9.36 -5.86 -5.26
CA THR A 209 -10.24 -5.45 -6.38
C THR A 209 -9.93 -6.22 -7.66
N LEU A 210 -8.65 -6.41 -7.94
CA LEU A 210 -8.20 -7.16 -9.11
C LEU A 210 -8.51 -8.65 -9.00
N ASP A 211 -8.28 -9.26 -7.85
CA ASP A 211 -8.62 -10.67 -7.61
C ASP A 211 -10.12 -10.92 -7.85
N TRP A 212 -10.96 -10.01 -7.33
CA TRP A 212 -12.40 -10.07 -7.59
C TRP A 212 -12.73 -9.95 -9.09
N TYR A 213 -12.12 -9.00 -9.81
CA TYR A 213 -12.31 -8.82 -11.24
C TYR A 213 -11.95 -10.08 -12.03
N MET A 214 -10.79 -10.68 -11.71
CA MET A 214 -10.33 -11.88 -12.40
C MET A 214 -11.19 -13.10 -12.14
N LYS A 215 -11.74 -13.24 -10.96
CA LYS A 215 -12.61 -14.37 -10.60
C LYS A 215 -14.01 -14.26 -11.22
N HIS A 216 -14.56 -13.03 -11.32
CA HIS A 216 -15.97 -12.85 -11.65
C HIS A 216 -16.24 -12.25 -13.02
N ILE A 217 -15.46 -11.25 -13.44
CA ILE A 217 -15.71 -10.51 -14.69
C ILE A 217 -14.89 -11.06 -15.86
N PHE A 218 -13.63 -11.32 -15.65
CA PHE A 218 -12.70 -11.74 -16.70
C PHE A 218 -13.16 -13.01 -17.48
N PRO A 219 -13.61 -14.10 -16.83
CA PRO A 219 -14.09 -15.30 -17.54
C PRO A 219 -15.35 -15.00 -18.35
N PHE A 220 -16.26 -14.17 -17.81
CA PHE A 220 -17.49 -13.79 -18.49
C PHE A 220 -17.20 -12.97 -19.75
N GLN A 221 -16.36 -11.94 -19.66
CA GLN A 221 -15.97 -11.12 -20.82
C GLN A 221 -15.30 -11.95 -21.90
N ARG A 222 -14.36 -12.82 -21.54
CA ARG A 222 -13.66 -13.69 -22.48
C ARG A 222 -14.63 -14.63 -23.23
N ASN A 223 -15.59 -15.23 -22.55
CA ASN A 223 -16.55 -16.14 -23.14
C ASN A 223 -17.56 -15.41 -24.03
N LEU A 224 -18.03 -14.23 -23.58
CA LEU A 224 -18.94 -13.38 -24.35
C LEU A 224 -18.28 -12.94 -25.66
N LEU A 225 -17.04 -12.47 -25.63
CA LEU A 225 -16.30 -12.03 -26.81
C LEU A 225 -16.04 -13.17 -27.79
N LYS A 226 -15.76 -14.37 -27.30
CA LYS A 226 -15.65 -15.55 -28.17
C LYS A 226 -16.96 -15.85 -28.93
N ALA A 227 -18.10 -15.66 -28.27
CA ALA A 227 -19.42 -15.88 -28.88
C ALA A 227 -19.80 -14.76 -29.87
N VAL A 228 -19.41 -13.52 -29.60
CA VAL A 228 -19.79 -12.33 -30.42
C VAL A 228 -18.83 -12.09 -31.57
N ARG A 229 -17.56 -12.49 -31.49
CA ARG A 229 -16.50 -12.28 -32.49
C ARG A 229 -16.91 -12.67 -33.92
N PRO A 230 -17.60 -13.82 -34.21
CA PRO A 230 -17.99 -14.18 -35.56
C PRO A 230 -19.02 -13.24 -36.19
N ILE A 231 -19.79 -12.54 -35.35
CA ILE A 231 -20.88 -11.65 -35.78
C ILE A 231 -20.37 -10.20 -35.88
N ALA A 232 -19.58 -9.75 -34.90
CA ALA A 232 -19.07 -8.39 -34.81
C ALA A 232 -18.14 -8.04 -35.99
N ASN A 233 -17.31 -8.96 -36.45
CA ASN A 233 -16.45 -8.76 -37.61
C ASN A 233 -17.22 -8.47 -38.93
N ARG A 234 -18.54 -8.69 -38.93
CA ARG A 234 -19.42 -8.42 -40.12
C ARG A 234 -20.21 -7.11 -40.01
N VAL A 235 -20.35 -6.55 -38.81
CA VAL A 235 -21.35 -5.50 -38.53
C VAL A 235 -20.72 -4.18 -38.06
N ALA A 236 -19.56 -4.19 -37.44
CA ALA A 236 -18.96 -2.97 -36.89
C ALA A 236 -17.43 -2.93 -37.10
N PRO A 237 -16.84 -1.75 -37.37
CA PRO A 237 -15.39 -1.58 -37.52
C PRO A 237 -14.66 -1.48 -36.16
N ILE A 238 -15.20 -2.11 -35.12
CA ILE A 238 -14.59 -2.09 -33.78
C ILE A 238 -13.63 -3.26 -33.66
N GLU A 239 -12.36 -2.95 -33.38
CA GLU A 239 -11.35 -3.97 -33.09
C GLU A 239 -11.67 -4.62 -31.73
N LEU A 240 -12.05 -5.89 -31.76
CA LEU A 240 -12.29 -6.66 -30.55
C LEU A 240 -10.96 -7.11 -29.91
N PRO A 241 -10.87 -7.19 -28.55
CA PRO A 241 -9.69 -7.68 -27.88
C PRO A 241 -9.24 -9.04 -28.44
N THR A 242 -7.94 -9.16 -28.67
CA THR A 242 -7.33 -10.39 -29.19
C THR A 242 -7.11 -11.41 -28.07
N ASP A 243 -6.84 -12.66 -28.39
CA ASP A 243 -6.50 -13.69 -27.40
C ASP A 243 -5.16 -13.35 -26.69
N SER A 244 -4.25 -12.61 -27.36
CA SER A 244 -3.02 -12.11 -26.76
C SER A 244 -3.29 -11.04 -25.68
N TYR A 245 -4.27 -10.17 -25.85
CA TYR A 245 -4.69 -9.23 -24.81
C TYR A 245 -5.12 -9.94 -23.53
N PHE A 246 -5.94 -10.98 -23.64
CA PHE A 246 -6.36 -11.77 -22.48
C PHE A 246 -5.21 -12.58 -21.85
N ALA A 247 -4.26 -13.04 -22.66
CA ALA A 247 -3.06 -13.72 -22.16
C ALA A 247 -2.20 -12.77 -21.33
N ASN A 248 -2.00 -11.52 -21.80
CA ASN A 248 -1.20 -10.53 -21.07
C ASN A 248 -1.85 -10.05 -19.77
N ILE A 249 -3.18 -9.87 -19.76
CA ILE A 249 -3.87 -9.57 -18.50
C ILE A 249 -3.65 -10.71 -17.49
N ARG A 250 -3.70 -11.96 -17.95
CA ARG A 250 -3.43 -13.11 -17.08
C ARG A 250 -1.99 -13.11 -16.57
N ASP A 251 -1.00 -12.87 -17.43
CA ASP A 251 0.42 -12.79 -17.06
C ASP A 251 0.68 -11.70 -16.02
N LEU A 252 0.07 -10.52 -16.19
CA LEU A 252 0.13 -9.46 -15.18
C LEU A 252 -0.45 -9.92 -13.85
N PHE A 253 -1.54 -10.66 -13.90
CA PHE A 253 -2.20 -11.20 -12.71
C PHE A 253 -1.34 -12.23 -11.98
N GLU A 254 -0.72 -13.16 -12.71
CA GLU A 254 0.20 -14.15 -12.17
C GLU A 254 1.41 -13.49 -11.49
N LYS A 255 1.83 -12.31 -11.98
CA LYS A 255 2.88 -11.50 -11.35
C LYS A 255 2.44 -10.84 -10.04
N LEU A 256 1.14 -10.63 -9.86
CA LEU A 256 0.55 -10.02 -8.66
C LEU A 256 0.06 -11.05 -7.62
N GLU A 257 0.03 -12.32 -7.98
CA GLU A 257 -0.48 -13.38 -7.12
C GLU A 257 0.30 -13.47 -5.79
N GLY A 258 -0.42 -13.41 -4.66
CA GLY A 258 0.12 -13.49 -3.31
C GLY A 258 0.67 -12.16 -2.75
N VAL A 259 0.50 -11.03 -3.46
CA VAL A 259 0.92 -9.72 -2.94
C VAL A 259 0.04 -9.25 -1.79
N ASP A 260 -1.25 -9.56 -1.82
CA ASP A 260 -2.20 -9.27 -0.74
C ASP A 260 -1.77 -9.91 0.59
N GLU A 261 -1.36 -11.19 0.55
CA GLU A 261 -0.85 -11.90 1.72
C GLU A 261 0.42 -11.23 2.29
N ILE A 262 1.32 -10.75 1.41
CA ILE A 262 2.55 -10.05 1.80
C ILE A 262 2.22 -8.73 2.49
N ILE A 263 1.29 -7.97 1.93
CA ILE A 263 0.92 -6.65 2.43
C ILE A 263 0.16 -6.75 3.76
N GLU A 264 -0.69 -7.74 3.95
CA GLU A 264 -1.49 -7.94 5.17
C GLU A 264 -0.73 -8.70 6.28
N ASP A 265 0.42 -9.30 6.00
CA ASP A 265 1.22 -9.99 7.02
C ASP A 265 2.07 -8.99 7.83
N PRO A 266 1.80 -8.80 9.14
CA PRO A 266 2.55 -7.86 9.98
C PRO A 266 4.02 -8.27 10.19
N HIS A 267 4.38 -9.52 9.95
CA HIS A 267 5.78 -9.96 9.98
C HIS A 267 6.54 -9.52 8.73
N THR A 268 5.84 -9.33 7.63
CA THR A 268 6.42 -8.90 6.35
C THR A 268 6.27 -7.39 6.15
N THR A 269 5.09 -6.83 6.35
CA THR A 269 4.79 -5.43 6.05
C THR A 269 4.37 -4.66 7.29
N SER A 270 4.89 -3.46 7.45
CA SER A 270 4.41 -2.49 8.42
C SER A 270 4.35 -1.08 7.83
N VAL A 271 3.42 -0.28 8.36
CA VAL A 271 3.19 1.11 7.94
C VAL A 271 3.79 2.07 8.96
N ARG A 272 4.53 3.06 8.48
CA ARG A 272 5.04 4.20 9.24
C ARG A 272 4.34 5.46 8.79
N LEU A 273 3.51 6.01 9.66
CA LEU A 273 2.78 7.23 9.36
C LEU A 273 3.66 8.44 9.66
N VAL A 274 3.84 9.30 8.67
CA VAL A 274 4.59 10.55 8.81
C VAL A 274 3.62 11.72 8.90
N THR A 275 3.81 12.56 9.89
CA THR A 275 3.00 13.75 10.17
C THR A 275 3.87 14.91 10.58
N ASN A 276 3.30 16.11 10.65
CA ASN A 276 3.89 17.29 11.28
C ASN A 276 3.07 17.66 12.52
N PRO A 277 3.61 18.45 13.46
CA PRO A 277 2.89 18.83 14.68
C PRO A 277 1.87 19.96 14.40
N GLU A 278 1.00 19.73 13.41
CA GLU A 278 -0.05 20.63 12.97
C GLU A 278 -1.42 19.96 13.03
N LYS A 279 -2.43 20.65 13.54
CA LYS A 279 -3.77 20.10 13.76
C LYS A 279 -4.45 19.54 12.49
N MET A 280 -4.25 20.20 11.35
CA MET A 280 -4.83 19.73 10.08
C MET A 280 -4.16 18.44 9.61
N VAL A 281 -2.83 18.37 9.75
CA VAL A 281 -2.03 17.20 9.35
C VAL A 281 -2.34 16.03 10.28
N LEU A 282 -2.48 16.28 11.58
CA LEU A 282 -2.91 15.26 12.56
C LEU A 282 -4.23 14.60 12.15
N ARG A 283 -5.25 15.39 11.81
CA ARG A 283 -6.55 14.82 11.40
C ARG A 283 -6.47 13.95 10.15
N GLU A 284 -5.60 14.30 9.21
CA GLU A 284 -5.36 13.49 8.03
C GLU A 284 -4.63 12.18 8.38
N THR A 285 -3.66 12.26 9.28
CA THR A 285 -2.95 11.09 9.79
C THR A 285 -3.87 10.14 10.55
N GLN A 286 -4.83 10.67 11.31
CA GLN A 286 -5.88 9.88 11.98
C GLN A 286 -6.73 9.11 10.96
N ARG A 287 -7.18 9.78 9.88
CA ARG A 287 -7.95 9.12 8.81
C ARG A 287 -7.13 8.03 8.11
N ALA A 288 -5.85 8.32 7.83
CA ALA A 288 -4.94 7.34 7.26
C ALA A 288 -4.79 6.11 8.18
N PHE A 289 -4.61 6.32 9.48
CA PHE A 289 -4.51 5.22 10.45
C PHE A 289 -5.76 4.32 10.43
N VAL A 290 -6.95 4.92 10.46
CA VAL A 290 -8.21 4.16 10.37
C VAL A 290 -8.28 3.38 9.06
N TYR A 291 -7.90 4.00 7.96
CA TYR A 291 -7.89 3.35 6.65
C TYR A 291 -6.96 2.13 6.63
N PHE A 292 -5.70 2.28 7.03
CA PHE A 292 -4.75 1.18 7.07
C PHE A 292 -5.23 0.05 7.99
N SER A 293 -5.78 0.41 9.15
CA SER A 293 -6.35 -0.56 10.08
C SER A 293 -7.53 -1.32 9.50
N LEU A 294 -8.44 -0.64 8.79
CA LEU A 294 -9.56 -1.28 8.11
C LEU A 294 -9.08 -2.26 7.02
N HIS A 295 -7.98 -1.95 6.34
CA HIS A 295 -7.38 -2.78 5.31
C HIS A 295 -6.43 -3.87 5.84
N GLY A 296 -6.38 -4.07 7.15
CA GLY A 296 -5.60 -5.16 7.76
C GLY A 296 -4.12 -4.86 7.94
N LEU A 297 -3.66 -3.65 7.60
CA LEU A 297 -2.25 -3.28 7.74
C LEU A 297 -1.92 -2.83 9.16
N THR A 298 -0.77 -3.27 9.63
CA THR A 298 -0.25 -2.89 10.94
C THR A 298 0.57 -1.62 10.85
N VAL A 299 0.12 -0.58 11.56
CA VAL A 299 0.92 0.63 11.77
C VAL A 299 1.86 0.37 12.95
N ASP A 300 3.18 0.40 12.71
CA ASP A 300 4.19 0.13 13.73
C ASP A 300 4.79 1.40 14.34
N ASN A 301 4.70 2.53 13.65
CA ASN A 301 5.26 3.79 14.11
C ASN A 301 4.50 5.02 13.55
N VAL A 302 4.45 6.09 14.34
CA VAL A 302 4.04 7.42 13.90
C VAL A 302 5.22 8.37 14.08
N ILE A 303 5.66 9.02 12.99
CA ILE A 303 6.82 9.91 13.00
C ILE A 303 6.32 11.34 12.83
N VAL A 304 6.49 12.14 13.88
CA VAL A 304 6.19 13.57 13.88
C VAL A 304 7.45 14.31 13.45
N ASN A 305 7.47 14.74 12.20
CA ASN A 305 8.61 15.38 11.59
C ASN A 305 8.52 16.92 11.74
N ARG A 306 9.66 17.60 11.65
CA ARG A 306 9.79 19.06 11.71
C ARG A 306 9.24 19.67 13.01
N VAL A 307 9.52 19.03 14.13
CA VAL A 307 9.21 19.56 15.45
C VAL A 307 10.13 20.72 15.73
N LEU A 308 9.56 21.88 16.04
CA LEU A 308 10.33 23.11 16.30
C LEU A 308 11.22 22.90 17.54
N PRO A 309 12.55 23.06 17.41
CA PRO A 309 13.46 22.87 18.53
C PRO A 309 13.23 23.89 19.67
N PRO A 310 13.29 23.48 20.95
CA PRO A 310 13.05 24.37 22.10
C PRO A 310 14.13 25.46 22.25
N GLU A 311 15.25 25.34 21.54
CA GLU A 311 16.31 26.33 21.47
C GLU A 311 15.90 27.60 20.70
N ILE A 312 14.91 27.50 19.84
CA ILE A 312 14.36 28.65 19.09
C ILE A 312 13.45 29.44 20.06
N ARG A 313 14.01 30.45 20.69
CA ARG A 313 13.34 31.22 21.76
C ARG A 313 12.83 32.61 21.34
N ASP A 314 12.81 32.91 20.05
CA ASP A 314 12.22 34.15 19.58
C ASP A 314 10.73 34.20 19.91
N ALA A 315 10.26 35.34 20.42
CA ALA A 315 8.88 35.52 20.88
C ALA A 315 7.84 35.24 19.79
N TRP A 316 8.22 35.41 18.52
CA TRP A 316 7.36 35.11 17.38
C TRP A 316 6.97 33.63 17.31
N PHE A 317 7.82 32.73 17.80
CA PHE A 317 7.57 31.29 17.81
C PHE A 317 6.80 30.77 19.04
N ASN A 318 6.47 31.62 20.02
CA ASN A 318 5.81 31.17 21.25
C ASN A 318 4.45 30.47 20.99
N GLU A 319 3.63 31.01 20.08
CA GLU A 319 2.36 30.38 19.71
C GLU A 319 2.57 29.04 19.00
N TRP A 320 3.62 28.93 18.18
CA TRP A 320 3.99 27.68 17.52
C TRP A 320 4.41 26.61 18.54
N HIS A 321 5.23 26.95 19.52
CA HIS A 321 5.60 26.03 20.60
C HIS A 321 4.37 25.53 21.38
N ASN A 322 3.51 26.43 21.81
CA ASN A 322 2.29 26.09 22.54
C ASN A 322 1.36 25.17 21.73
N SER A 323 1.16 25.51 20.46
CA SER A 323 0.34 24.70 19.54
C SER A 323 0.93 23.31 19.32
N GLN A 324 2.24 23.25 19.09
CA GLN A 324 2.98 22.02 18.87
C GLN A 324 2.97 21.10 20.08
N ASP A 325 3.15 21.64 21.29
CA ASP A 325 3.09 20.88 22.55
C ASP A 325 1.70 20.27 22.78
N HIS A 326 0.65 21.01 22.39
CA HIS A 326 -0.71 20.52 22.48
C HIS A 326 -0.95 19.37 21.48
N VAL A 327 -0.58 19.57 20.21
CA VAL A 327 -0.74 18.57 19.14
C VAL A 327 0.12 17.33 19.42
N SER A 328 1.33 17.50 19.96
CA SER A 328 2.22 16.38 20.31
C SER A 328 1.62 15.48 21.41
N ARG A 329 1.02 16.07 22.43
CA ARG A 329 0.29 15.32 23.48
C ARG A 329 -0.93 14.60 22.92
N GLU A 330 -1.71 15.27 22.05
CA GLU A 330 -2.83 14.63 21.36
C GLU A 330 -2.36 13.44 20.51
N LEU A 331 -1.21 13.56 19.80
CA LEU A 331 -0.64 12.49 18.99
C LEU A 331 -0.29 11.26 19.84
N GLU A 332 0.43 11.44 20.94
CA GLU A 332 0.79 10.35 21.86
C GLU A 332 -0.45 9.66 22.42
N GLU A 333 -1.44 10.44 22.84
CA GLU A 333 -2.69 9.90 23.39
C GLU A 333 -3.51 9.16 22.32
N TYR A 334 -3.63 9.72 21.11
CA TYR A 334 -4.45 9.16 20.06
C TYR A 334 -3.88 7.87 19.46
N PHE A 335 -2.57 7.82 19.26
CA PHE A 335 -1.95 6.66 18.63
C PHE A 335 -1.54 5.55 19.60
N ALA A 336 -1.58 5.80 20.93
CA ALA A 336 -1.27 4.77 21.90
C ALA A 336 -2.03 3.45 21.64
N PRO A 337 -1.36 2.29 21.68
CA PRO A 337 0.03 2.01 22.06
C PRO A 337 1.01 1.99 20.86
N VAL A 338 0.70 2.60 19.72
CA VAL A 338 1.67 2.75 18.61
C VAL A 338 2.72 3.77 19.07
N PRO A 339 4.02 3.46 18.95
CA PRO A 339 5.07 4.41 19.28
C PRO A 339 4.99 5.68 18.45
N VAL A 340 5.16 6.83 19.09
CA VAL A 340 5.26 8.13 18.42
C VAL A 340 6.70 8.62 18.56
N ARG A 341 7.33 9.00 17.44
CA ARG A 341 8.68 9.53 17.38
C ARG A 341 8.66 10.98 16.95
N PHE A 342 9.48 11.79 17.57
CA PHE A 342 9.60 13.20 17.26
C PHE A 342 10.96 13.48 16.61
N VAL A 343 10.93 14.09 15.42
CA VAL A 343 12.12 14.47 14.64
C VAL A 343 12.17 16.00 14.59
N PRO A 344 13.24 16.62 15.09
CA PRO A 344 13.34 18.07 15.11
C PRO A 344 13.44 18.67 13.70
N LEU A 345 12.99 19.91 13.58
CA LEU A 345 13.26 20.71 12.39
C LEU A 345 14.76 20.99 12.32
N PHE A 346 15.39 20.55 11.25
CA PHE A 346 16.82 20.81 11.01
C PHE A 346 17.04 22.26 10.62
N ALA A 347 18.17 22.82 11.00
CA ALA A 347 18.55 24.20 10.65
C ALA A 347 18.81 24.42 9.15
N ARG A 348 18.92 23.33 8.39
CA ARG A 348 19.12 23.32 6.95
C ARG A 348 18.29 22.21 6.32
N GLU A 349 18.06 22.33 5.03
CA GLU A 349 17.39 21.28 4.25
C GLU A 349 18.18 19.97 4.32
N VAL A 350 17.43 18.85 4.42
CA VAL A 350 18.00 17.51 4.50
C VAL A 350 18.10 16.97 3.07
N LEU A 351 19.19 17.30 2.42
CA LEU A 351 19.53 16.85 1.06
C LEU A 351 20.91 16.20 1.02
N GLY A 352 21.03 15.16 0.21
CA GLY A 352 22.25 14.41 0.01
C GLY A 352 22.55 13.40 1.13
N LYS A 353 23.37 12.42 0.80
CA LYS A 353 23.68 11.26 1.63
C LYS A 353 24.08 11.62 3.06
N GLN A 354 24.97 12.62 3.23
CA GLN A 354 25.47 12.98 4.55
C GLN A 354 24.35 13.50 5.48
N ARG A 355 23.47 14.35 4.96
CA ARG A 355 22.34 14.92 5.73
C ARG A 355 21.28 13.86 6.05
N LEU A 356 21.04 12.95 5.12
CA LEU A 356 20.16 11.81 5.34
C LEU A 356 20.71 10.87 6.43
N GLN A 357 22.04 10.68 6.51
CA GLN A 357 22.67 9.93 7.61
C GLN A 357 22.54 10.65 8.95
N GLU A 358 22.64 11.99 8.98
CA GLU A 358 22.37 12.78 10.20
C GLU A 358 20.91 12.59 10.65
N LEU A 359 19.96 12.65 9.70
CA LEU A 359 18.55 12.39 9.98
C LEU A 359 18.33 10.96 10.52
N ALA A 360 18.99 9.96 9.93
CA ALA A 360 18.91 8.57 10.38
C ALA A 360 19.36 8.39 11.83
N LYS A 361 20.44 9.09 12.26
CA LYS A 361 20.94 9.07 13.64
C LYS A 361 19.98 9.73 14.63
N VAL A 362 19.19 10.71 14.18
CA VAL A 362 18.15 11.33 15.00
C VAL A 362 16.91 10.43 15.08
N LEU A 363 16.57 9.77 13.98
CA LEU A 363 15.37 8.94 13.87
C LEU A 363 15.52 7.62 14.65
N TYR A 364 16.70 7.01 14.65
CA TYR A 364 16.97 5.69 15.22
C TYR A 364 18.12 5.75 16.24
N ALA A 365 17.91 5.12 17.39
CA ALA A 365 18.99 4.89 18.33
C ALA A 365 20.08 4.00 17.73
N GLU A 366 21.31 4.07 18.27
CA GLU A 366 22.47 3.34 17.75
C GLU A 366 22.24 1.82 17.70
N ALA A 367 21.61 1.25 18.71
CA ALA A 367 21.29 -0.18 18.79
C ALA A 367 19.94 -0.57 18.14
N GLU A 368 19.25 0.37 17.49
CA GLU A 368 17.94 0.12 16.95
C GLU A 368 18.00 -0.39 15.52
N ASP A 369 17.25 -1.48 15.28
CA ASP A 369 17.04 -2.07 13.96
C ASP A 369 15.68 -1.63 13.39
N PRO A 370 15.67 -0.79 12.34
CA PRO A 370 14.43 -0.38 11.69
C PRO A 370 13.64 -1.53 11.05
N ALA A 371 14.27 -2.65 10.71
CA ALA A 371 13.62 -3.82 10.15
C ALA A 371 12.96 -4.72 11.19
N ALA A 372 13.23 -4.50 12.48
CA ALA A 372 12.64 -5.31 13.54
C ALA A 372 11.10 -5.28 13.50
N VAL A 373 10.49 -6.44 13.70
CA VAL A 373 9.04 -6.56 13.84
C VAL A 373 8.66 -6.16 15.26
N THR A 374 8.21 -4.92 15.42
CA THR A 374 7.86 -4.36 16.73
C THR A 374 6.39 -4.62 17.11
N ARG A 375 5.53 -4.85 16.10
CA ARG A 375 4.10 -5.08 16.30
C ARG A 375 3.60 -6.12 15.32
N THR A 376 2.86 -7.11 15.86
CA THR A 376 2.23 -8.19 15.09
C THR A 376 0.72 -8.24 15.25
N GLU A 377 0.16 -7.30 16.04
CA GLU A 377 -1.28 -7.22 16.25
C GLU A 377 -1.99 -6.83 14.96
N LYS A 378 -2.79 -7.73 14.43
CA LYS A 378 -3.65 -7.40 13.29
C LYS A 378 -4.73 -6.40 13.74
N PRO A 379 -5.04 -5.40 12.92
CA PRO A 379 -6.06 -4.40 13.26
C PRO A 379 -7.45 -4.99 13.46
N TYR A 380 -7.75 -6.13 12.85
CA TYR A 380 -8.97 -6.89 13.12
C TYR A 380 -8.69 -8.38 13.32
N VAL A 381 -9.50 -9.00 14.14
CA VAL A 381 -9.37 -10.43 14.52
C VAL A 381 -10.75 -11.07 14.55
N PHE A 382 -10.83 -12.30 14.03
CA PHE A 382 -11.99 -13.16 14.22
C PHE A 382 -11.77 -14.03 15.45
N GLY A 383 -12.78 -14.11 16.31
CA GLY A 383 -12.69 -14.88 17.53
C GLY A 383 -14.00 -15.61 17.85
N LYS A 384 -13.94 -16.43 18.86
CA LYS A 384 -15.12 -17.03 19.50
C LYS A 384 -14.96 -16.90 21.00
N GLN A 385 -15.91 -16.23 21.66
CA GLN A 385 -15.93 -16.02 23.09
C GLN A 385 -17.30 -16.43 23.64
N ASP A 386 -17.33 -17.22 24.72
CA ASP A 386 -18.58 -17.70 25.35
C ASP A 386 -19.57 -18.39 24.38
N GLY A 387 -19.05 -19.07 23.37
CA GLY A 387 -19.85 -19.74 22.35
C GLY A 387 -20.30 -18.85 21.19
N MET A 388 -20.15 -17.53 21.29
CA MET A 388 -20.49 -16.57 20.22
C MET A 388 -19.28 -16.22 19.37
N TYR A 389 -19.50 -16.06 18.08
CA TYR A 389 -18.49 -15.57 17.17
C TYR A 389 -18.41 -14.04 17.21
N GLU A 390 -17.20 -13.52 17.15
CA GLU A 390 -16.91 -12.09 17.22
C GLU A 390 -15.96 -11.64 16.12
N VAL A 391 -16.20 -10.43 15.61
CA VAL A 391 -15.24 -9.67 14.82
C VAL A 391 -14.79 -8.49 15.66
N ARG A 392 -13.49 -8.41 15.97
CA ARG A 392 -12.92 -7.32 16.76
C ARG A 392 -12.05 -6.45 15.87
N LEU A 393 -12.33 -5.14 15.83
CA LEU A 393 -11.58 -4.15 15.05
C LEU A 393 -11.09 -3.05 15.97
N ARG A 394 -9.83 -2.68 15.85
CA ARG A 394 -9.29 -1.52 16.56
C ARG A 394 -9.55 -0.24 15.79
N LEU A 395 -10.37 0.64 16.36
CA LEU A 395 -10.82 1.89 15.74
C LEU A 395 -10.61 3.07 16.69
N PRO A 396 -9.37 3.57 16.84
CA PRO A 396 -9.02 4.53 17.88
C PRO A 396 -9.70 5.89 17.75
N PHE A 397 -10.26 6.23 16.58
CA PHE A 397 -10.84 7.56 16.30
C PHE A 397 -12.32 7.54 15.95
N ALA A 398 -12.94 6.36 15.94
CA ALA A 398 -14.33 6.23 15.61
C ALA A 398 -15.20 6.56 16.84
N THR A 399 -16.28 7.28 16.63
CA THR A 399 -17.36 7.44 17.62
C THR A 399 -18.51 6.52 17.28
N LYS A 400 -19.36 6.19 18.28
CA LYS A 400 -20.49 5.28 18.06
C LYS A 400 -21.45 5.75 16.95
N GLY A 401 -21.56 7.06 16.75
CA GLY A 401 -22.43 7.65 15.72
C GLY A 401 -21.86 7.58 14.29
N ASP A 402 -20.56 7.34 14.16
CA ASP A 402 -19.88 7.32 12.86
C ASP A 402 -19.79 5.92 12.25
N ILE A 403 -20.21 4.88 13.00
CA ILE A 403 -20.02 3.49 12.58
C ILE A 403 -21.30 2.92 12.01
N GLY A 404 -21.29 2.60 10.72
CA GLY A 404 -22.27 1.77 10.03
C GLY A 404 -21.79 0.32 9.96
N LEU A 405 -22.69 -0.63 10.23
CA LEU A 405 -22.38 -2.07 10.19
C LEU A 405 -23.52 -2.81 9.52
N PHE A 406 -23.22 -3.55 8.46
CA PHE A 406 -24.18 -4.46 7.84
C PHE A 406 -23.45 -5.63 7.17
N LYS A 407 -24.20 -6.69 6.90
CA LYS A 407 -23.67 -7.86 6.20
C LYS A 407 -24.17 -7.88 4.77
N LYS A 408 -23.25 -8.16 3.83
CA LYS A 408 -23.54 -8.37 2.41
C LYS A 408 -22.90 -9.70 1.97
N GLY A 409 -23.73 -10.71 1.69
CA GLY A 409 -23.21 -12.05 1.38
C GLY A 409 -22.35 -12.61 2.51
N ASN A 410 -21.10 -12.97 2.20
CA ASN A 410 -20.12 -13.49 3.16
C ASN A 410 -19.20 -12.40 3.71
N GLU A 411 -19.56 -11.14 3.61
CA GLU A 411 -18.74 -10.01 4.04
C GLU A 411 -19.44 -9.21 5.13
N LEU A 412 -18.68 -8.79 6.13
CA LEU A 412 -19.08 -7.75 7.06
C LEU A 412 -18.64 -6.41 6.49
N VAL A 413 -19.59 -5.52 6.23
CA VAL A 413 -19.29 -4.18 5.77
C VAL A 413 -19.24 -3.24 6.97
N VAL A 414 -18.08 -2.58 7.13
CA VAL A 414 -17.84 -1.58 8.16
C VAL A 414 -17.71 -0.23 7.49
N GLU A 415 -18.54 0.72 7.90
CA GLU A 415 -18.49 2.11 7.46
C GLU A 415 -18.05 3.00 8.61
N ILE A 416 -17.14 3.94 8.36
CA ILE A 416 -16.67 4.94 9.33
C ILE A 416 -16.60 6.28 8.61
N GLY A 417 -17.60 7.12 8.81
CA GLY A 417 -17.74 8.35 8.04
C GLY A 417 -17.82 8.07 6.53
N THR A 418 -16.84 8.51 5.76
CA THR A 418 -16.77 8.27 4.30
C THR A 418 -15.99 7.00 3.93
N LEU A 419 -15.39 6.33 4.89
CA LEU A 419 -14.61 5.11 4.65
C LEU A 419 -15.51 3.89 4.73
N ARG A 420 -15.37 2.98 3.76
CA ARG A 420 -16.10 1.70 3.73
C ARG A 420 -15.14 0.56 3.48
N ARG A 421 -15.23 -0.50 4.26
CA ARG A 421 -14.44 -1.72 4.08
C ARG A 421 -15.34 -2.95 4.11
N HIS A 422 -15.09 -3.83 3.17
CA HIS A 422 -15.64 -5.16 3.11
C HIS A 422 -14.64 -6.15 3.74
N ILE A 423 -15.03 -6.78 4.84
CA ILE A 423 -14.21 -7.75 5.56
C ILE A 423 -14.79 -9.13 5.27
N GLY A 424 -14.03 -9.95 4.53
CA GLY A 424 -14.40 -11.33 4.25
C GLY A 424 -14.53 -12.14 5.53
N LEU A 425 -15.68 -12.75 5.76
CA LEU A 425 -15.92 -13.57 6.93
C LEU A 425 -15.41 -15.00 6.70
N PRO A 426 -14.75 -15.62 7.69
CA PRO A 426 -14.40 -17.03 7.64
C PRO A 426 -15.63 -17.92 7.39
N ARG A 427 -15.45 -19.09 6.80
CA ARG A 427 -16.54 -20.04 6.51
C ARG A 427 -17.44 -20.30 7.72
N SER A 428 -16.86 -20.40 8.92
CA SER A 428 -17.58 -20.58 10.19
C SER A 428 -18.51 -19.41 10.57
N MET A 429 -18.32 -18.24 9.95
CA MET A 429 -19.09 -17.01 10.20
C MET A 429 -19.90 -16.57 8.99
N ALA A 430 -19.74 -17.23 7.85
CA ALA A 430 -20.36 -16.83 6.59
C ALA A 430 -21.89 -16.80 6.62
N THR A 431 -22.52 -17.71 7.38
CA THR A 431 -23.98 -17.79 7.56
C THR A 431 -24.51 -16.90 8.69
N LEU A 432 -23.63 -16.42 9.57
CA LEU A 432 -24.02 -15.63 10.74
C LEU A 432 -24.35 -14.18 10.33
N VAL A 433 -25.16 -13.52 11.13
CA VAL A 433 -25.51 -12.09 10.96
C VAL A 433 -25.06 -11.28 12.18
N PRO A 434 -24.69 -10.00 12.02
CA PRO A 434 -24.38 -9.13 13.14
C PRO A 434 -25.59 -9.01 14.07
N SER A 435 -25.38 -9.22 15.36
CA SER A 435 -26.43 -9.17 16.37
C SER A 435 -26.27 -7.99 17.31
N ARG A 436 -25.04 -7.67 17.65
CA ARG A 436 -24.69 -6.60 18.56
C ARG A 436 -23.34 -6.02 18.19
N ALA A 437 -23.19 -4.71 18.31
CA ALA A 437 -21.92 -4.04 18.16
C ALA A 437 -21.65 -3.15 19.38
N ARG A 438 -20.43 -3.22 19.90
CA ARG A 438 -19.94 -2.40 21.02
C ARG A 438 -18.66 -1.74 20.63
N LEU A 439 -18.54 -0.44 20.91
CA LEU A 439 -17.28 0.30 20.82
C LEU A 439 -16.86 0.69 22.24
N GLU A 440 -15.85 0.01 22.77
CA GLU A 440 -15.31 0.22 24.12
C GLU A 440 -13.80 0.28 24.03
N ASN A 441 -13.17 1.25 24.69
CA ASN A 441 -11.72 1.40 24.68
C ASN A 441 -11.08 1.40 23.27
N ARG A 442 -11.73 2.05 22.31
CA ARG A 442 -11.28 2.12 20.90
C ARG A 442 -11.31 0.75 20.18
N LEU A 443 -11.96 -0.24 20.74
CA LEU A 443 -12.16 -1.57 20.15
C LEU A 443 -13.64 -1.74 19.78
N LEU A 444 -13.91 -1.91 18.49
CA LEU A 444 -15.23 -2.32 18.01
C LEU A 444 -15.31 -3.84 18.08
N THR A 445 -16.25 -4.36 18.85
CA THR A 445 -16.56 -5.78 18.90
C THR A 445 -17.95 -5.99 18.28
N VAL A 446 -18.00 -6.81 17.23
CA VAL A 446 -19.24 -7.18 16.54
C VAL A 446 -19.54 -8.65 16.85
N GLU A 447 -20.60 -8.90 17.60
CA GLU A 447 -21.09 -10.23 17.90
C GLU A 447 -21.93 -10.75 16.70
N MET A 448 -21.65 -12.00 16.29
CA MET A 448 -22.31 -12.64 15.16
C MET A 448 -23.18 -13.80 15.67
N LYS A 449 -24.42 -13.88 15.19
CA LYS A 449 -25.36 -14.96 15.56
C LYS A 449 -25.97 -15.61 14.32
N GLU A 450 -26.59 -16.77 14.50
CA GLU A 450 -27.38 -17.39 13.44
C GLU A 450 -28.57 -16.48 13.08
N PRO A 451 -28.92 -16.37 11.79
CA PRO A 451 -30.13 -15.67 11.38
C PRO A 451 -31.35 -16.36 12.00
N GLN A 452 -32.28 -15.56 12.55
CA GLN A 452 -33.54 -16.06 13.11
C GLN A 452 -34.50 -16.48 12.01
#